data_ba2b67596f74bb9f5e0c63bff777c48f
#
_entry.id   ba2b67596f74bb9f5e0c63bff777c48f
#
_cell.length_a   1.000
_cell.length_b   1.000
_cell.length_c   1.000
_cell.angle_alpha   90.00
_cell.angle_beta   90.00
_cell.angle_gamma   90.00
#
_symmetry.space_group_name_H-M   'P 1'
#
loop_
_entity.id
_entity.type
_entity.pdbx_description
1 polymer ?
#
loop_
_entity_poly.entity_id
_entity_poly.type
_entity_poly.pdbx_seq_one_letter_code
_entity_poly.pdbx_strand_id
1 'polypeptide(L)'
;MSLTLSLLRQLTLTTATTLGLGACLAALAADPKPSPKPSGPQIDGAFHKVILDTDRDQDGDGQAEDTVVNPMEIAVAPDGRVFFIERSGLLKVWNPTTKASSIAGTLQVFTELEDGLLGIALDPKFAKNSWIYLFYSDPQTRTNDAKLKSGDNRVSRFTLRNGVLDMASEKILLRIQTQRDQCCHSAGSLAFDGSGNLYAATGDNTHPGESDGYSPIDERPGREPWNAQKSAANANDLRGKILRIHPEPNGTVTIPKGNLFPPGTPKTRPEIYVMGNRNPFRITVDKATGHLYWGEVGPDAGGPNDKRGPAGFDEINQARTAGNFGWPFFAGDNRPYHRYDFETRQHGEPWDPAHPINPSRLNTGPTELPPAQPAFIWYPYGASTRFPEVRNGGRTACAGPVYRYDAQSKSPHKLPKEFDRTLFIYEWSRNWILAVHLDEDHKIAKSPDGKLRMERFCPNMTFTRPMDLEIGPDGCLYVLENGTAWVGNKDTQLVRIEHHQPGGQPSQP
;
A
#
# COMPACT_ATOMS: atom_id res chain seq x y z
N MET A 1 61.46 35.75 13.32
CA MET A 1 61.45 35.45 11.89
C MET A 1 61.06 34.01 11.73
N SER A 2 60.02 33.59 11.13
CA SER A 2 58.99 34.11 10.27
C SER A 2 57.81 33.15 10.35
N LEU A 3 56.65 33.69 10.59
CA LEU A 3 55.35 33.15 10.27
C LEU A 3 55.32 32.68 8.80
N THR A 4 54.57 31.63 8.56
CA THR A 4 53.83 31.14 7.38
C THR A 4 54.02 29.64 7.21
N LEU A 5 53.06 28.86 7.68
CA LEU A 5 52.55 27.58 7.14
C LEU A 5 51.49 27.00 8.10
N SER A 6 50.32 27.58 8.05
CA SER A 6 49.15 27.03 8.73
C SER A 6 47.89 27.54 8.04
N LEU A 7 47.59 27.01 6.85
CA LEU A 7 46.31 27.22 6.17
C LEU A 7 46.22 26.31 4.93
N LEU A 8 46.14 24.99 5.17
CA LEU A 8 45.76 24.02 4.12
C LEU A 8 45.54 22.62 4.75
N ARG A 9 44.62 22.52 5.67
CA ARG A 9 44.05 21.22 6.15
C ARG A 9 42.72 21.42 6.81
N GLN A 10 41.72 21.94 6.09
CA GLN A 10 40.32 21.83 6.45
C GLN A 10 39.48 22.06 5.21
N LEU A 11 39.49 21.12 4.29
CA LEU A 11 38.50 21.01 3.19
C LEU A 11 38.60 19.63 2.52
N THR A 12 38.38 18.57 3.26
CA THR A 12 38.14 17.23 2.66
C THR A 12 37.51 16.32 3.74
N LEU A 13 36.30 16.62 4.20
CA LEU A 13 35.46 15.68 4.93
C LEU A 13 34.01 16.17 4.97
N THR A 14 33.39 16.36 3.80
CA THR A 14 31.92 16.57 3.70
C THR A 14 31.34 16.13 2.37
N THR A 15 31.92 15.10 1.73
CA THR A 15 31.41 14.57 0.45
C THR A 15 31.23 13.05 0.42
N ALA A 16 31.16 12.38 1.57
CA ALA A 16 31.04 10.92 1.61
C ALA A 16 29.67 10.39 2.10
N THR A 17 28.72 11.26 2.45
CA THR A 17 27.42 10.83 2.99
C THR A 17 26.23 11.07 2.04
N THR A 18 26.45 11.69 0.89
CA THR A 18 25.38 11.93 -0.11
C THR A 18 25.38 10.94 -1.29
N LEU A 19 26.31 10.03 -1.36
CA LEU A 19 26.39 9.04 -2.45
C LEU A 19 25.61 7.73 -2.19
N GLY A 20 25.16 7.49 -0.97
CA GLY A 20 24.39 6.27 -0.64
C GLY A 20 22.92 6.32 -1.02
N LEU A 21 22.30 7.52 -1.11
CA LEU A 21 20.89 7.67 -1.54
C LEU A 21 20.74 7.79 -3.06
N GLY A 22 21.79 8.15 -3.78
CA GLY A 22 21.73 8.33 -5.23
C GLY A 22 21.76 7.04 -6.04
N ALA A 23 22.30 5.95 -5.50
CA ALA A 23 22.50 4.71 -6.25
C ALA A 23 21.25 3.80 -6.32
N CYS A 24 20.30 3.93 -5.38
CA CYS A 24 19.00 3.24 -5.48
C CYS A 24 18.03 3.89 -6.49
N LEU A 25 18.27 5.14 -6.90
CA LEU A 25 17.43 5.89 -7.83
C LEU A 25 17.79 5.69 -9.32
N ALA A 26 18.90 5.06 -9.64
CA ALA A 26 19.42 5.02 -11.01
C ALA A 26 18.97 3.84 -11.87
N ALA A 27 18.16 2.92 -11.35
CA ALA A 27 17.65 1.76 -12.11
C ALA A 27 16.18 1.86 -12.51
N LEU A 28 15.49 2.95 -12.18
CA LEU A 28 14.11 3.19 -12.63
C LEU A 28 14.18 3.84 -14.00
N ALA A 29 13.67 3.15 -15.03
CA ALA A 29 13.38 3.77 -16.32
C ALA A 29 12.60 5.07 -16.03
N ALA A 30 13.08 6.20 -16.57
CA ALA A 30 12.44 7.49 -16.34
C ALA A 30 10.95 7.38 -16.65
N ASP A 31 10.11 7.47 -15.62
CA ASP A 31 8.67 7.54 -15.80
C ASP A 31 8.36 8.67 -16.79
N PRO A 32 7.45 8.47 -17.73
CA PRO A 32 7.01 9.55 -18.59
C PRO A 32 6.55 10.69 -17.69
N LYS A 33 7.11 11.89 -17.87
CA LYS A 33 6.67 13.08 -17.12
C LYS A 33 5.15 13.16 -17.23
N PRO A 34 4.42 13.22 -16.12
CA PRO A 34 2.98 13.42 -16.19
C PRO A 34 2.69 14.69 -16.98
N SER A 35 1.66 14.64 -17.83
CA SER A 35 1.19 15.82 -18.54
C SER A 35 0.78 16.89 -17.52
N PRO A 36 1.01 18.20 -17.80
CA PRO A 36 0.52 19.25 -16.92
C PRO A 36 -0.96 19.07 -16.62
N LYS A 37 -1.35 19.20 -15.35
CA LYS A 37 -2.76 19.09 -14.97
C LYS A 37 -3.56 20.21 -15.64
N PRO A 38 -4.78 19.93 -16.15
CA PRO A 38 -5.68 20.97 -16.63
C PRO A 38 -6.00 21.98 -15.51
N SER A 39 -6.07 23.24 -15.82
CA SER A 39 -6.39 24.33 -14.89
C SER A 39 -7.90 24.53 -14.66
N GLY A 40 -8.75 23.59 -15.10
CA GLY A 40 -10.20 23.69 -15.00
C GLY A 40 -10.86 22.37 -14.56
N PRO A 41 -12.21 22.37 -14.41
CA PRO A 41 -12.96 21.17 -14.09
C PRO A 41 -12.65 20.05 -15.08
N GLN A 42 -12.36 18.85 -14.59
CA GLN A 42 -12.12 17.69 -15.45
C GLN A 42 -13.41 16.88 -15.56
N ILE A 43 -13.87 16.72 -16.78
CA ILE A 43 -15.09 16.00 -17.13
C ILE A 43 -14.74 14.89 -18.13
N ASP A 44 -15.27 13.68 -17.89
CA ASP A 44 -15.19 12.58 -18.80
C ASP A 44 -16.58 11.95 -18.95
N GLY A 45 -17.27 12.30 -20.04
CA GLY A 45 -18.66 11.94 -20.24
C GLY A 45 -19.56 12.49 -19.10
N ALA A 46 -20.18 11.58 -18.38
CA ALA A 46 -21.03 11.92 -17.23
C ALA A 46 -20.23 12.04 -15.89
N PHE A 47 -18.94 11.79 -15.90
CA PHE A 47 -18.12 11.85 -14.68
C PHE A 47 -17.45 13.21 -14.53
N HIS A 48 -17.50 13.76 -13.31
CA HIS A 48 -16.92 15.02 -12.95
C HIS A 48 -15.93 14.83 -11.79
N LYS A 49 -14.73 15.37 -11.93
CA LYS A 49 -13.72 15.40 -10.88
C LYS A 49 -13.86 16.69 -10.07
N VAL A 50 -14.33 16.56 -8.84
CA VAL A 50 -14.50 17.67 -7.89
C VAL A 50 -13.31 17.67 -6.95
N ILE A 51 -12.58 18.80 -6.90
CA ILE A 51 -11.48 18.99 -5.96
C ILE A 51 -12.09 19.39 -4.61
N LEU A 52 -11.80 18.61 -3.57
CA LEU A 52 -12.24 18.87 -2.20
C LEU A 52 -11.19 19.66 -1.42
N ASP A 53 -9.91 19.32 -1.63
CA ASP A 53 -8.76 19.99 -1.03
C ASP A 53 -7.54 19.81 -1.94
N THR A 54 -6.63 20.78 -1.95
CA THR A 54 -5.45 20.72 -2.80
C THR A 54 -4.33 21.59 -2.23
N ASP A 55 -3.10 21.12 -2.42
CA ASP A 55 -1.87 21.85 -2.10
C ASP A 55 -1.43 22.85 -3.17
N ARG A 56 -2.26 23.02 -4.21
CA ARG A 56 -1.97 24.00 -5.25
C ARG A 56 -2.17 25.42 -4.72
N ASP A 57 -1.36 26.31 -5.26
CA ASP A 57 -1.60 27.75 -5.16
C ASP A 57 -3.02 28.07 -5.67
N GLN A 58 -3.91 28.45 -4.75
CA GLN A 58 -5.31 28.74 -5.02
C GLN A 58 -5.58 30.25 -5.04
N ASP A 59 -4.80 31.03 -4.32
CA ASP A 59 -4.95 32.47 -4.19
C ASP A 59 -4.06 33.30 -5.14
N GLY A 60 -3.12 32.61 -5.83
CA GLY A 60 -2.26 33.20 -6.85
C GLY A 60 -1.03 33.93 -6.31
N ASP A 61 -0.64 33.67 -5.06
CA ASP A 61 0.53 34.29 -4.44
C ASP A 61 1.86 33.61 -4.83
N GLY A 62 1.79 32.50 -5.57
CA GLY A 62 2.94 31.71 -6.04
C GLY A 62 3.46 30.69 -5.03
N GLN A 63 2.75 30.48 -3.91
CA GLN A 63 3.04 29.46 -2.92
C GLN A 63 2.04 28.31 -2.99
N ALA A 64 2.41 27.16 -2.45
CA ALA A 64 1.47 26.06 -2.22
C ALA A 64 0.75 26.27 -0.88
N GLU A 65 -0.50 25.79 -0.79
CA GLU A 65 -1.32 25.94 0.41
C GLU A 65 -0.87 25.07 1.59
N ASP A 66 -0.01 24.08 1.34
CA ASP A 66 0.46 23.08 2.31
C ASP A 66 -0.68 22.37 3.07
N THR A 67 -1.84 22.23 2.42
CA THR A 67 -3.03 21.61 3.02
C THR A 67 -3.06 20.09 2.88
N VAL A 68 -2.37 19.52 1.88
CA VAL A 68 -2.25 18.07 1.63
C VAL A 68 -0.79 17.73 1.31
N VAL A 69 0.01 17.32 2.29
CA VAL A 69 1.45 17.09 2.12
C VAL A 69 1.83 15.63 2.33
N ASN A 70 2.47 14.99 1.35
CA ASN A 70 2.86 13.59 1.40
C ASN A 70 1.73 12.68 1.94
N PRO A 71 0.54 12.73 1.31
CA PRO A 71 -0.62 12.00 1.79
C PRO A 71 -0.43 10.49 1.63
N MET A 72 -1.03 9.71 2.52
CA MET A 72 -0.88 8.25 2.53
C MET A 72 -2.19 7.52 2.29
N GLU A 73 -3.18 7.64 3.14
CA GLU A 73 -4.42 6.86 3.07
C GLU A 73 -5.60 7.70 3.55
N ILE A 74 -6.80 7.39 3.06
CA ILE A 74 -8.06 8.06 3.43
C ILE A 74 -9.04 7.10 4.09
N ALA A 75 -9.97 7.66 4.86
CA ALA A 75 -11.13 6.94 5.37
C ALA A 75 -12.35 7.87 5.39
N VAL A 76 -13.42 7.49 4.68
CA VAL A 76 -14.63 8.30 4.57
C VAL A 76 -15.63 7.91 5.66
N ALA A 77 -16.01 8.88 6.49
CA ALA A 77 -16.96 8.69 7.57
C ALA A 77 -18.40 8.64 7.07
N PRO A 78 -19.34 7.99 7.83
CA PRO A 78 -20.77 7.94 7.46
C PRO A 78 -21.46 9.31 7.33
N ASP A 79 -20.90 10.36 7.92
CA ASP A 79 -21.39 11.74 7.84
C ASP A 79 -20.75 12.56 6.69
N GLY A 80 -19.94 11.90 5.85
CA GLY A 80 -19.29 12.49 4.68
C GLY A 80 -17.97 13.20 4.99
N ARG A 81 -17.52 13.27 6.25
CA ARG A 81 -16.16 13.73 6.54
C ARG A 81 -15.14 12.77 5.95
N VAL A 82 -14.05 13.33 5.39
CA VAL A 82 -12.94 12.53 4.85
C VAL A 82 -11.74 12.73 5.75
N PHE A 83 -11.36 11.67 6.45
CA PHE A 83 -10.12 11.64 7.21
C PHE A 83 -8.99 11.21 6.28
N PHE A 84 -7.84 11.87 6.38
CA PHE A 84 -6.65 11.49 5.64
C PHE A 84 -5.40 11.70 6.50
N ILE A 85 -4.38 10.93 6.20
CA ILE A 85 -3.13 10.96 6.96
C ILE A 85 -1.98 11.40 6.07
N GLU A 86 -1.03 12.09 6.69
CA GLU A 86 0.23 12.45 6.07
C GLU A 86 1.37 11.64 6.71
N ARG A 87 2.33 11.25 5.91
CA ARG A 87 3.45 10.40 6.35
C ARG A 87 4.20 10.99 7.56
N SER A 88 4.21 12.31 7.70
CA SER A 88 4.83 13.06 8.81
C SER A 88 4.20 12.82 10.18
N GLY A 89 3.02 12.18 10.25
CA GLY A 89 2.29 11.92 11.50
C GLY A 89 1.04 12.78 11.67
N LEU A 90 0.65 13.58 10.68
CA LEU A 90 -0.57 14.39 10.74
C LEU A 90 -1.80 13.55 10.38
N LEU A 91 -2.83 13.63 11.21
CA LEU A 91 -4.19 13.23 10.90
C LEU A 91 -4.99 14.49 10.60
N LYS A 92 -5.54 14.55 9.40
CA LYS A 92 -6.38 15.67 8.93
C LYS A 92 -7.81 15.20 8.63
N VAL A 93 -8.75 16.12 8.59
CA VAL A 93 -10.14 15.87 8.25
C VAL A 93 -10.68 16.99 7.38
N TRP A 94 -11.16 16.62 6.19
CA TRP A 94 -11.99 17.50 5.37
C TRP A 94 -13.45 17.39 5.81
N ASN A 95 -14.12 18.54 5.97
CA ASN A 95 -15.49 18.61 6.44
C ASN A 95 -16.43 19.08 5.32
N PRO A 96 -17.45 18.30 4.94
CA PRO A 96 -18.35 18.64 3.83
C PRO A 96 -19.23 19.88 4.11
N THR A 97 -19.42 20.25 5.37
CA THR A 97 -20.21 21.44 5.74
C THR A 97 -19.42 22.73 5.57
N THR A 98 -18.17 22.75 6.04
CA THR A 98 -17.29 23.92 5.95
C THR A 98 -16.51 23.96 4.64
N LYS A 99 -16.46 22.83 3.91
CA LYS A 99 -15.66 22.62 2.69
C LYS A 99 -14.16 22.94 2.90
N ALA A 100 -13.63 22.61 4.06
CA ALA A 100 -12.27 22.89 4.45
C ALA A 100 -11.68 21.74 5.25
N SER A 101 -10.37 21.58 5.16
CA SER A 101 -9.60 20.66 5.98
C SER A 101 -9.09 21.30 7.26
N SER A 102 -8.93 20.49 8.29
CA SER A 102 -8.32 20.87 9.55
C SER A 102 -7.49 19.72 10.14
N ILE A 103 -6.52 20.05 10.99
CA ILE A 103 -5.73 19.04 11.71
C ILE A 103 -6.59 18.47 12.83
N ALA A 104 -6.81 17.15 12.78
CA ALA A 104 -7.51 16.39 13.83
C ALA A 104 -6.54 15.77 14.86
N GLY A 105 -5.24 15.67 14.55
CA GLY A 105 -4.23 15.15 15.48
C GLY A 105 -2.84 15.10 14.89
N THR A 106 -1.85 14.96 15.77
CA THR A 106 -0.45 14.78 15.39
C THR A 106 0.17 13.65 16.22
N LEU A 107 0.70 12.65 15.52
CA LEU A 107 1.46 11.56 16.13
C LEU A 107 2.96 11.82 15.95
N GLN A 108 3.73 11.51 16.99
CA GLN A 108 5.17 11.40 16.84
C GLN A 108 5.50 10.07 16.17
N VAL A 109 6.14 10.10 15.01
CA VAL A 109 6.45 8.91 14.22
C VAL A 109 7.90 8.94 13.72
N PHE A 110 8.45 7.76 13.49
CA PHE A 110 9.70 7.62 12.76
C PHE A 110 9.42 7.76 11.27
N THR A 111 10.10 8.68 10.58
CA THR A 111 9.82 9.06 9.18
C THR A 111 10.96 8.78 8.21
N GLU A 112 12.04 8.13 8.66
CA GLU A 112 13.11 7.71 7.76
C GLU A 112 12.70 6.47 6.96
N LEU A 113 13.44 6.15 5.92
CA LEU A 113 13.19 5.02 5.02
C LEU A 113 11.80 5.14 4.36
N GLU A 114 10.97 4.10 4.47
CA GLU A 114 9.56 4.12 4.03
C GLU A 114 8.57 4.28 5.20
N ASP A 115 9.07 4.47 6.41
CA ASP A 115 8.29 4.54 7.62
C ASP A 115 7.58 5.89 7.81
N GLY A 116 6.58 5.93 8.69
CA GLY A 116 5.77 7.11 8.97
C GLY A 116 4.42 6.76 9.59
N LEU A 117 3.44 7.65 9.44
CA LEU A 117 2.02 7.36 9.61
C LEU A 117 1.50 6.87 8.25
N LEU A 118 1.15 5.57 8.16
CA LEU A 118 1.02 4.86 6.89
C LEU A 118 -0.39 4.36 6.60
N GLY A 119 -1.21 4.12 7.64
CA GLY A 119 -2.54 3.56 7.47
C GLY A 119 -3.58 4.12 8.41
N ILE A 120 -4.83 4.17 7.92
CA ILE A 120 -6.00 4.65 8.65
C ILE A 120 -7.22 3.78 8.35
N ALA A 121 -8.01 3.47 9.37
CA ALA A 121 -9.35 2.93 9.21
C ALA A 121 -10.28 3.50 10.28
N LEU A 122 -11.55 3.74 9.94
CA LEU A 122 -12.59 4.06 10.90
C LEU A 122 -13.26 2.79 11.40
N ASP A 123 -13.61 2.76 12.69
CA ASP A 123 -14.37 1.65 13.26
C ASP A 123 -15.72 1.46 12.50
N PRO A 124 -16.17 0.24 12.25
CA PRO A 124 -17.48 0.02 11.64
C PRO A 124 -18.65 0.68 12.40
N LYS A 125 -18.45 0.99 13.69
CA LYS A 125 -19.40 1.71 14.55
C LYS A 125 -18.93 3.15 14.85
N PHE A 126 -18.13 3.75 13.98
CA PHE A 126 -17.51 5.07 14.17
C PHE A 126 -18.50 6.15 14.59
N ALA A 127 -19.69 6.19 14.00
CA ALA A 127 -20.75 7.13 14.38
C ALA A 127 -21.19 7.03 15.86
N LYS A 128 -20.89 5.91 16.53
CA LYS A 128 -21.27 5.66 17.94
C LYS A 128 -20.10 5.80 18.90
N ASN A 129 -18.91 5.31 18.49
CA ASN A 129 -17.74 5.20 19.38
C ASN A 129 -16.62 6.17 19.06
N SER A 130 -16.62 6.78 17.86
CA SER A 130 -15.59 7.69 17.38
C SER A 130 -14.18 7.06 17.40
N TRP A 131 -14.08 5.75 17.19
CA TRP A 131 -12.80 5.06 17.17
C TRP A 131 -12.17 5.10 15.79
N ILE A 132 -10.87 5.42 15.79
CA ILE A 132 -10.00 5.46 14.63
C ILE A 132 -8.80 4.55 14.86
N TYR A 133 -8.39 3.84 13.81
CA TYR A 133 -7.24 2.93 13.85
C TYR A 133 -6.15 3.49 12.95
N LEU A 134 -4.94 3.51 13.46
CA LEU A 134 -3.79 4.04 12.78
C LEU A 134 -2.66 3.01 12.74
N PHE A 135 -2.05 2.84 11.58
CA PHE A 135 -0.80 2.12 11.41
C PHE A 135 0.34 3.12 11.30
N TYR A 136 1.32 3.04 12.19
CA TYR A 136 2.42 3.99 12.23
C TYR A 136 3.71 3.37 12.77
N SER A 137 4.84 3.99 12.43
CA SER A 137 6.16 3.61 12.91
C SER A 137 6.48 4.33 14.22
N ASP A 138 6.68 3.55 15.30
CA ASP A 138 7.09 4.10 16.62
C ASP A 138 8.35 4.96 16.47
N PRO A 139 8.41 6.17 17.06
CA PRO A 139 9.59 7.02 16.97
C PRO A 139 10.84 6.42 17.62
N GLN A 140 10.67 5.48 18.54
CA GLN A 140 11.79 4.88 19.26
C GLN A 140 12.55 3.87 18.39
N THR A 141 13.84 4.15 18.20
CA THR A 141 14.78 3.20 17.60
C THR A 141 15.66 2.59 18.70
N ARG A 142 15.77 1.27 18.70
CA ARG A 142 16.65 0.50 19.61
C ARG A 142 17.86 0.02 18.82
N THR A 143 19.01 0.02 19.47
CA THR A 143 20.26 -0.50 18.89
C THR A 143 20.76 -1.63 19.79
N ASN A 144 21.01 -2.81 19.21
CA ASN A 144 21.56 -3.95 19.95
C ASN A 144 23.09 -3.90 20.04
N ASP A 145 23.70 -4.87 20.73
CA ASP A 145 25.17 -4.95 20.92
C ASP A 145 25.94 -5.08 19.61
N ALA A 146 25.35 -5.66 18.57
CA ALA A 146 25.90 -5.71 17.22
C ALA A 146 25.70 -4.40 16.42
N LYS A 147 25.20 -3.34 17.05
CA LYS A 147 24.85 -2.03 16.48
C LYS A 147 23.76 -2.08 15.41
N LEU A 148 22.97 -3.16 15.34
CA LEU A 148 21.83 -3.25 14.44
C LEU A 148 20.63 -2.47 15.02
N LYS A 149 20.02 -1.65 14.19
CA LYS A 149 18.88 -0.81 14.56
C LYS A 149 17.56 -1.55 14.33
N SER A 150 16.64 -1.38 15.26
CA SER A 150 15.28 -1.91 15.18
C SER A 150 14.27 -0.94 15.77
N GLY A 151 13.03 -1.09 15.37
CA GLY A 151 11.87 -0.37 15.90
C GLY A 151 10.62 -1.23 15.80
N ASP A 152 9.48 -0.65 16.13
CA ASP A 152 8.19 -1.30 15.95
C ASP A 152 7.34 -0.49 14.99
N ASN A 153 6.67 -1.15 14.05
CA ASN A 153 5.46 -0.61 13.45
C ASN A 153 4.27 -1.03 14.32
N ARG A 154 3.32 -0.14 14.51
CA ARG A 154 2.19 -0.34 15.43
C ARG A 154 0.86 -0.19 14.71
N VAL A 155 -0.10 -1.00 15.12
CA VAL A 155 -1.52 -0.73 14.89
C VAL A 155 -2.12 -0.32 16.21
N SER A 156 -2.62 0.90 16.30
CA SER A 156 -3.24 1.43 17.52
C SER A 156 -4.64 1.96 17.24
N ARG A 157 -5.54 1.78 18.22
CA ARG A 157 -6.85 2.41 18.25
C ARG A 157 -6.80 3.66 19.12
N PHE A 158 -7.39 4.73 18.60
CA PHE A 158 -7.61 6.00 19.31
C PHE A 158 -9.10 6.36 19.33
N THR A 159 -9.46 7.34 20.15
CA THR A 159 -10.80 7.93 20.18
C THR A 159 -10.70 9.39 19.73
N LEU A 160 -11.60 9.82 18.83
CA LEU A 160 -11.79 11.23 18.55
C LEU A 160 -12.73 11.85 19.57
N ARG A 161 -12.28 12.93 20.24
CA ARG A 161 -13.11 13.73 21.16
C ARG A 161 -13.26 15.13 20.58
N ASN A 162 -14.50 15.52 20.34
CA ASN A 162 -14.81 16.84 19.72
C ASN A 162 -14.03 17.09 18.41
N GLY A 163 -13.84 16.03 17.61
CA GLY A 163 -13.12 16.12 16.33
C GLY A 163 -11.60 16.06 16.44
N VAL A 164 -11.02 15.96 17.64
CA VAL A 164 -9.58 15.91 17.88
C VAL A 164 -9.18 14.52 18.42
N LEU A 165 -8.04 14.03 17.99
CA LEU A 165 -7.48 12.75 18.42
C LEU A 165 -7.05 12.81 19.88
N ASP A 166 -7.69 12.03 20.74
CA ASP A 166 -7.29 11.89 22.15
C ASP A 166 -6.10 10.93 22.25
N MET A 167 -4.89 11.48 22.34
CA MET A 167 -3.65 10.69 22.45
C MET A 167 -3.62 9.81 23.70
N ALA A 168 -4.28 10.21 24.80
CA ALA A 168 -4.33 9.41 26.03
C ALA A 168 -5.25 8.17 25.89
N SER A 169 -6.08 8.13 24.86
CA SER A 169 -6.97 7.01 24.58
C SER A 169 -6.29 5.85 23.84
N GLU A 170 -5.03 5.97 23.48
CA GLU A 170 -4.33 4.96 22.69
C GLU A 170 -4.42 3.55 23.29
N LYS A 171 -4.77 2.60 22.41
CA LYS A 171 -4.71 1.16 22.67
C LYS A 171 -3.88 0.51 21.57
N ILE A 172 -2.66 0.11 21.89
CA ILE A 172 -1.79 -0.61 20.96
C ILE A 172 -2.33 -2.03 20.80
N LEU A 173 -2.74 -2.38 19.59
CA LEU A 173 -3.34 -3.67 19.24
C LEU A 173 -2.31 -4.64 18.69
N LEU A 174 -1.37 -4.15 17.86
CA LEU A 174 -0.28 -4.93 17.28
C LEU A 174 1.04 -4.19 17.39
N ARG A 175 2.12 -4.96 17.58
CA ARG A 175 3.51 -4.50 17.45
C ARG A 175 4.22 -5.42 16.45
N ILE A 176 4.75 -4.85 15.41
CA ILE A 176 5.47 -5.53 14.34
C ILE A 176 6.92 -5.05 14.39
N GLN A 177 7.82 -5.89 14.87
CA GLN A 177 9.22 -5.55 14.96
C GLN A 177 9.83 -5.43 13.57
N THR A 178 10.52 -4.31 13.29
CA THR A 178 11.17 -4.01 12.01
C THR A 178 12.66 -3.74 12.23
N GLN A 179 13.49 -4.07 11.25
CA GLN A 179 14.87 -3.55 11.18
C GLN A 179 14.84 -2.12 10.61
N ARG A 180 15.79 -1.28 11.02
CA ARG A 180 15.94 0.12 10.60
C ARG A 180 17.33 0.45 10.08
N ASP A 181 18.08 -0.57 9.65
CA ASP A 181 19.41 -0.40 9.04
C ASP A 181 19.31 -0.17 7.55
N GLN A 182 18.32 -0.78 6.91
CA GLN A 182 18.09 -0.70 5.47
C GLN A 182 16.60 -0.41 5.20
N CYS A 183 16.31 0.30 4.08
CA CYS A 183 14.95 0.30 3.59
C CYS A 183 14.65 -1.09 3.01
N CYS A 184 13.55 -1.51 2.66
CA CYS A 184 12.20 -1.08 2.61
C CYS A 184 11.39 -2.28 3.10
N HIS A 185 10.34 -2.50 2.91
CA HIS A 185 9.02 -2.28 2.50
C HIS A 185 8.15 -2.20 3.77
N SER A 186 7.42 -1.10 3.98
CA SER A 186 6.67 -0.90 5.22
C SER A 186 5.18 -1.23 5.08
N ALA A 187 4.61 -1.08 3.88
CA ALA A 187 3.16 -1.21 3.64
C ALA A 187 2.33 -0.31 4.57
N GLY A 188 1.41 -0.85 5.37
CA GLY A 188 0.73 -0.15 6.46
C GLY A 188 -0.77 0.04 6.29
N SER A 189 -1.37 -0.28 5.13
CA SER A 189 -2.81 -0.10 4.87
C SER A 189 -3.69 -0.91 5.81
N LEU A 190 -4.85 -0.34 6.17
CA LEU A 190 -5.83 -0.90 7.09
C LEU A 190 -7.20 -1.03 6.44
N ALA A 191 -7.90 -2.14 6.67
CA ALA A 191 -9.28 -2.33 6.22
C ALA A 191 -10.11 -3.15 7.22
N PHE A 192 -11.41 -2.86 7.31
CA PHE A 192 -12.36 -3.67 8.08
C PHE A 192 -13.24 -4.52 7.18
N ASP A 193 -13.49 -5.77 7.59
CA ASP A 193 -14.56 -6.57 7.00
C ASP A 193 -15.95 -6.25 7.61
N GLY A 194 -16.99 -6.85 7.02
CA GLY A 194 -18.38 -6.67 7.49
C GLY A 194 -18.65 -7.25 8.89
N SER A 195 -17.74 -8.09 9.41
CA SER A 195 -17.82 -8.70 10.75
C SER A 195 -17.07 -7.91 11.83
N GLY A 196 -16.39 -6.82 11.45
CA GLY A 196 -15.60 -5.99 12.35
C GLY A 196 -14.22 -6.53 12.64
N ASN A 197 -13.69 -7.42 11.80
CA ASN A 197 -12.31 -7.80 11.88
C ASN A 197 -11.43 -6.78 11.13
N LEU A 198 -10.32 -6.40 11.73
CA LEU A 198 -9.34 -5.47 11.19
C LEU A 198 -8.24 -6.25 10.46
N TYR A 199 -8.01 -5.88 9.22
CA TYR A 199 -6.87 -6.33 8.42
C TYR A 199 -5.79 -5.26 8.43
N ALA A 200 -4.53 -5.67 8.57
CA ALA A 200 -3.37 -4.78 8.57
C ALA A 200 -2.28 -5.37 7.67
N ALA A 201 -1.90 -4.62 6.65
CA ALA A 201 -0.85 -5.00 5.72
C ALA A 201 0.53 -4.65 6.28
N THR A 202 1.50 -5.55 6.11
CA THR A 202 2.90 -5.36 6.51
C THR A 202 3.82 -5.79 5.38
N GLY A 203 4.78 -4.96 5.02
CA GLY A 203 5.83 -5.33 4.07
C GLY A 203 6.86 -6.29 4.66
N ASP A 204 7.69 -6.89 3.82
CA ASP A 204 8.69 -7.88 4.25
C ASP A 204 9.89 -7.26 4.98
N ASN A 205 10.01 -5.93 4.98
CA ASN A 205 11.11 -5.18 5.60
C ASN A 205 12.48 -5.69 5.12
N THR A 206 12.59 -5.88 3.78
CA THR A 206 13.78 -6.41 3.11
C THR A 206 14.25 -5.43 2.05
N HIS A 207 15.56 -5.14 2.04
CA HIS A 207 16.14 -4.22 1.06
C HIS A 207 16.07 -4.80 -0.37
N PRO A 208 15.58 -4.05 -1.38
CA PRO A 208 15.38 -4.56 -2.74
C PRO A 208 16.66 -4.74 -3.55
N GLY A 209 17.75 -4.08 -3.19
CA GLY A 209 19.03 -4.15 -3.89
C GLY A 209 19.80 -5.45 -3.66
N GLU A 210 20.87 -5.64 -4.45
CA GLU A 210 21.85 -6.72 -4.38
C GLU A 210 21.33 -8.14 -4.69
N SER A 211 20.07 -8.29 -5.09
CA SER A 211 19.50 -9.54 -5.62
C SER A 211 19.31 -9.51 -7.15
N ASP A 212 19.84 -8.49 -7.84
CA ASP A 212 19.59 -8.21 -9.26
C ASP A 212 18.09 -8.06 -9.58
N GLY A 213 17.30 -7.68 -8.58
CA GLY A 213 15.84 -7.57 -8.68
C GLY A 213 15.08 -8.89 -8.63
N TYR A 214 15.75 -10.04 -8.44
CA TYR A 214 15.11 -11.34 -8.23
C TYR A 214 14.85 -11.60 -6.73
N SER A 215 14.65 -12.86 -6.36
CA SER A 215 14.41 -13.29 -4.98
C SER A 215 15.57 -12.90 -4.03
N PRO A 216 15.33 -12.10 -2.97
CA PRO A 216 16.33 -11.73 -1.97
C PRO A 216 16.35 -12.82 -0.88
N ILE A 217 17.25 -13.77 -1.04
CA ILE A 217 17.44 -14.94 -0.15
C ILE A 217 18.90 -15.06 0.29
N ASP A 218 19.53 -13.93 0.64
CA ASP A 218 20.95 -13.86 1.01
C ASP A 218 21.18 -14.45 2.40
N GLU A 219 21.78 -15.63 2.47
CA GLU A 219 22.07 -16.39 3.70
C GLU A 219 23.41 -16.03 4.35
N ARG A 220 24.20 -15.12 3.77
CA ARG A 220 25.50 -14.73 4.33
C ARG A 220 25.34 -14.06 5.69
N PRO A 221 26.29 -14.22 6.64
CA PRO A 221 26.25 -13.52 7.92
C PRO A 221 26.20 -11.98 7.75
N GLY A 222 25.36 -11.30 8.52
CA GLY A 222 25.19 -9.84 8.47
C GLY A 222 24.33 -9.35 7.29
N ARG A 223 23.73 -10.29 6.54
CA ARG A 223 22.87 -9.96 5.38
C ARG A 223 21.37 -10.14 5.67
N GLU A 224 20.97 -10.18 6.93
CA GLU A 224 19.59 -10.31 7.36
C GLU A 224 18.64 -9.29 6.69
N PRO A 225 19.02 -8.01 6.46
CA PRO A 225 18.16 -7.06 5.74
C PRO A 225 17.90 -7.39 4.26
N TRP A 226 18.66 -8.30 3.65
CA TRP A 226 18.53 -8.74 2.24
C TRP A 226 17.96 -10.17 2.11
N ASN A 227 17.26 -10.63 3.16
CA ASN A 227 16.70 -11.99 3.15
C ASN A 227 15.22 -11.99 3.56
N ALA A 228 14.32 -12.15 2.57
CA ALA A 228 12.88 -12.19 2.79
C ALA A 228 12.37 -13.54 3.34
N GLN A 229 13.24 -14.56 3.40
CA GLN A 229 12.89 -15.84 4.03
C GLN A 229 12.74 -15.71 5.55
N LYS A 230 13.43 -14.73 6.18
CA LYS A 230 13.28 -14.45 7.63
C LYS A 230 11.93 -13.84 7.98
N SER A 231 11.26 -13.20 7.01
CA SER A 231 10.02 -12.42 7.19
C SER A 231 8.87 -12.99 6.38
N ALA A 232 8.77 -12.68 5.08
CA ALA A 232 7.62 -13.03 4.24
C ALA A 232 7.29 -14.52 4.23
N ALA A 233 8.30 -15.39 4.09
CA ALA A 233 8.15 -16.82 4.10
C ALA A 233 8.26 -17.47 5.51
N ASN A 234 8.34 -16.70 6.56
CA ASN A 234 8.44 -17.20 7.94
C ASN A 234 7.07 -17.08 8.63
N ALA A 235 6.44 -18.21 8.92
CA ALA A 235 5.13 -18.23 9.59
C ALA A 235 5.15 -17.75 11.06
N ASN A 236 6.33 -17.54 11.64
CA ASN A 236 6.51 -17.02 13.00
C ASN A 236 6.92 -15.52 13.00
N ASP A 237 6.79 -14.84 11.87
CA ASP A 237 7.08 -13.40 11.72
C ASP A 237 5.86 -12.65 11.18
N LEU A 238 5.64 -11.41 11.61
CA LEU A 238 4.48 -10.62 11.21
C LEU A 238 4.73 -9.73 9.97
N ARG A 239 5.96 -9.71 9.43
CA ARG A 239 6.32 -8.94 8.23
C ARG A 239 6.08 -9.73 6.96
N GLY A 240 5.77 -9.03 5.85
CA GLY A 240 5.39 -9.65 4.58
C GLY A 240 4.07 -10.41 4.69
N LYS A 241 3.09 -9.81 5.36
CA LYS A 241 1.81 -10.43 5.73
C LYS A 241 0.64 -9.47 5.53
N ILE A 242 -0.57 -10.03 5.49
CA ILE A 242 -1.77 -9.31 5.88
C ILE A 242 -2.31 -10.01 7.13
N LEU A 243 -2.28 -9.27 8.23
CA LEU A 243 -2.72 -9.72 9.55
C LEU A 243 -4.22 -9.50 9.71
N ARG A 244 -4.94 -10.41 10.38
CA ARG A 244 -6.35 -10.24 10.70
C ARG A 244 -6.60 -10.48 12.19
N ILE A 245 -7.15 -9.47 12.85
CA ILE A 245 -7.50 -9.48 14.28
C ILE A 245 -8.92 -8.95 14.47
N HIS A 246 -9.54 -9.26 15.60
CA HIS A 246 -10.78 -8.62 16.03
C HIS A 246 -10.49 -7.71 17.23
N PRO A 247 -10.60 -6.37 17.07
CA PRO A 247 -10.39 -5.43 18.16
C PRO A 247 -11.54 -5.49 19.16
N GLU A 248 -11.24 -5.67 20.45
CA GLU A 248 -12.23 -5.69 21.52
C GLU A 248 -12.42 -4.30 22.14
N PRO A 249 -13.60 -4.02 22.72
CA PRO A 249 -13.87 -2.71 23.32
C PRO A 249 -12.89 -2.31 24.43
N ASN A 250 -12.39 -3.27 25.18
CA ASN A 250 -11.39 -3.03 26.26
C ASN A 250 -9.97 -2.70 25.76
N GLY A 251 -9.73 -2.81 24.44
CA GLY A 251 -8.41 -2.56 23.83
C GLY A 251 -7.53 -3.79 23.69
N THR A 252 -8.04 -4.98 23.96
CA THR A 252 -7.39 -6.25 23.60
C THR A 252 -7.79 -6.67 22.18
N VAL A 253 -7.20 -7.76 21.70
CA VAL A 253 -7.55 -8.37 20.43
C VAL A 253 -7.89 -9.84 20.62
N THR A 254 -8.81 -10.35 19.79
CA THR A 254 -9.05 -11.78 19.64
C THR A 254 -8.70 -12.21 18.21
N ILE A 255 -8.43 -13.51 18.03
CA ILE A 255 -8.09 -14.07 16.73
C ILE A 255 -9.35 -14.63 16.06
N PRO A 256 -9.78 -14.07 14.92
CA PRO A 256 -10.93 -14.59 14.20
C PRO A 256 -10.69 -16.01 13.70
N LYS A 257 -11.72 -16.84 13.73
CA LYS A 257 -11.68 -18.16 13.11
C LYS A 257 -11.38 -18.04 11.60
N GLY A 258 -10.54 -18.92 11.08
CA GLY A 258 -10.21 -18.97 9.66
C GLY A 258 -8.96 -18.13 9.27
N ASN A 259 -8.16 -17.67 10.23
CA ASN A 259 -6.79 -17.26 9.97
C ASN A 259 -5.94 -18.47 9.54
N LEU A 260 -4.80 -18.20 8.90
CA LEU A 260 -3.98 -19.24 8.29
C LEU A 260 -3.49 -20.28 9.30
N PHE A 261 -3.16 -19.84 10.50
CA PHE A 261 -2.71 -20.71 11.59
C PHE A 261 -3.64 -20.55 12.80
N PRO A 262 -4.28 -21.66 13.25
CA PRO A 262 -5.06 -21.64 14.49
C PRO A 262 -4.21 -21.23 15.71
N PRO A 263 -4.78 -20.55 16.70
CA PRO A 263 -4.08 -20.29 17.95
C PRO A 263 -3.51 -21.57 18.59
N GLY A 264 -2.25 -21.49 19.05
CA GLY A 264 -1.53 -22.64 19.63
C GLY A 264 -0.79 -23.50 18.62
N THR A 265 -0.87 -23.24 17.31
CA THR A 265 -0.03 -23.93 16.31
C THR A 265 1.44 -23.58 16.54
N PRO A 266 2.31 -24.58 16.77
CA PRO A 266 3.72 -24.33 17.12
C PRO A 266 4.46 -23.54 16.04
N LYS A 267 5.32 -22.61 16.46
CA LYS A 267 6.18 -21.80 15.58
C LYS A 267 5.42 -20.99 14.52
N THR A 268 4.18 -20.58 14.82
CA THR A 268 3.37 -19.73 13.93
C THR A 268 2.76 -18.54 14.68
N ARG A 269 2.32 -17.56 13.93
CA ARG A 269 1.61 -16.39 14.45
C ARG A 269 0.14 -16.47 14.04
N PRO A 270 -0.79 -16.57 15.00
CA PRO A 270 -2.21 -16.75 14.71
C PRO A 270 -2.87 -15.52 14.09
N GLU A 271 -2.23 -14.35 14.15
CA GLU A 271 -2.69 -13.11 13.52
C GLU A 271 -2.62 -13.17 11.98
N ILE A 272 -1.85 -14.10 11.41
CA ILE A 272 -1.59 -14.20 9.97
C ILE A 272 -2.85 -14.67 9.25
N TYR A 273 -3.39 -13.86 8.34
CA TYR A 273 -4.41 -14.24 7.38
C TYR A 273 -3.78 -14.57 6.01
N VAL A 274 -2.90 -13.70 5.50
CA VAL A 274 -2.11 -13.93 4.29
C VAL A 274 -0.64 -13.85 4.63
N MET A 275 0.17 -14.76 4.07
CA MET A 275 1.62 -14.71 4.10
C MET A 275 2.22 -14.71 2.69
N GLY A 276 3.52 -14.45 2.58
CA GLY A 276 4.22 -14.48 1.31
C GLY A 276 4.01 -13.22 0.47
N ASN A 277 4.11 -12.04 1.09
CA ASN A 277 4.05 -10.75 0.42
C ASN A 277 5.39 -10.00 0.54
N ARG A 278 5.72 -9.19 -0.47
CA ARG A 278 6.84 -8.25 -0.46
C ARG A 278 6.42 -6.90 0.12
N ASN A 279 5.50 -6.23 -0.54
CA ASN A 279 4.97 -4.92 -0.13
C ASN A 279 3.49 -4.77 -0.51
N PRO A 280 2.57 -5.37 0.27
CA PRO A 280 1.12 -5.25 0.06
C PRO A 280 0.67 -3.84 0.42
N PHE A 281 0.84 -2.89 -0.51
CA PHE A 281 0.84 -1.46 -0.21
C PHE A 281 -0.55 -0.90 0.09
N ARG A 282 -1.59 -1.32 -0.66
CA ARG A 282 -2.99 -0.94 -0.42
C ARG A 282 -3.90 -2.14 -0.45
N ILE A 283 -4.72 -2.26 0.57
CA ILE A 283 -5.65 -3.37 0.75
C ILE A 283 -7.09 -2.89 0.82
N THR A 284 -8.02 -3.75 0.44
CA THR A 284 -9.46 -3.55 0.65
C THR A 284 -10.16 -4.86 0.93
N VAL A 285 -11.25 -4.81 1.69
CA VAL A 285 -12.12 -5.96 1.92
C VAL A 285 -13.50 -5.66 1.34
N ASP A 286 -13.94 -6.47 0.39
CA ASP A 286 -15.34 -6.42 -0.05
C ASP A 286 -16.26 -6.90 1.09
N LYS A 287 -16.92 -5.96 1.75
CA LYS A 287 -17.76 -6.23 2.92
C LYS A 287 -18.93 -7.17 2.63
N ALA A 288 -19.34 -7.28 1.36
CA ALA A 288 -20.44 -8.17 0.97
C ALA A 288 -20.01 -9.65 0.91
N THR A 289 -18.75 -9.92 0.59
CA THR A 289 -18.24 -11.29 0.39
C THR A 289 -17.19 -11.70 1.42
N GLY A 290 -16.56 -10.74 2.08
CA GLY A 290 -15.39 -10.95 2.94
C GLY A 290 -14.10 -11.22 2.15
N HIS A 291 -14.12 -11.08 0.82
CA HIS A 291 -12.90 -11.26 0.02
C HIS A 291 -11.95 -10.08 0.21
N LEU A 292 -10.70 -10.40 0.46
CA LEU A 292 -9.62 -9.43 0.57
C LEU A 292 -8.96 -9.25 -0.80
N TYR A 293 -8.72 -8.01 -1.18
CA TYR A 293 -7.92 -7.62 -2.36
C TYR A 293 -6.78 -6.72 -1.93
N TRP A 294 -5.64 -6.82 -2.60
CA TRP A 294 -4.50 -5.91 -2.38
C TRP A 294 -3.63 -5.78 -3.62
N GLY A 295 -2.97 -4.62 -3.70
CA GLY A 295 -1.89 -4.39 -4.64
C GLY A 295 -0.56 -4.76 -4.01
N GLU A 296 0.25 -5.52 -4.73
CA GLU A 296 1.57 -6.00 -4.34
C GLU A 296 2.63 -5.32 -5.19
N VAL A 297 3.51 -4.54 -4.57
CA VAL A 297 4.68 -4.00 -5.27
C VAL A 297 5.75 -5.07 -5.32
N GLY A 298 5.91 -5.63 -6.49
CA GLY A 298 6.75 -6.79 -6.74
C GLY A 298 8.23 -6.47 -6.96
N PRO A 299 9.06 -7.50 -7.21
CA PRO A 299 10.51 -7.36 -7.36
C PRO A 299 10.92 -6.68 -8.67
N ASP A 300 12.14 -6.16 -8.73
CA ASP A 300 12.58 -5.18 -9.73
C ASP A 300 13.27 -5.77 -10.96
N ALA A 301 13.36 -7.11 -11.11
CA ALA A 301 13.99 -7.74 -12.27
C ALA A 301 13.34 -7.28 -13.58
N GLY A 302 14.10 -6.60 -14.44
CA GLY A 302 13.62 -6.04 -15.71
C GLY A 302 13.28 -7.08 -16.77
N GLY A 303 13.79 -8.32 -16.62
CA GLY A 303 13.58 -9.43 -17.56
C GLY A 303 13.73 -10.79 -16.86
N PRO A 304 13.26 -11.88 -17.49
CA PRO A 304 13.48 -13.22 -16.98
C PRO A 304 14.94 -13.66 -17.14
N ASN A 305 15.36 -14.60 -16.29
CA ASN A 305 16.68 -15.24 -16.37
C ASN A 305 16.50 -16.73 -16.10
N ASP A 306 17.03 -17.56 -17.00
CA ASP A 306 16.84 -19.02 -16.94
C ASP A 306 17.41 -19.68 -15.67
N LYS A 307 18.31 -18.98 -14.95
CA LYS A 307 18.95 -19.47 -13.72
C LYS A 307 18.50 -18.75 -12.46
N ARG A 308 17.75 -17.64 -12.57
CA ARG A 308 17.26 -16.86 -11.45
C ARG A 308 15.73 -16.90 -11.35
N GLY A 309 15.04 -17.01 -12.48
CA GLY A 309 13.59 -17.08 -12.55
C GLY A 309 12.94 -15.96 -13.37
N PRO A 310 11.65 -15.66 -13.13
CA PRO A 310 10.87 -14.70 -13.91
C PRO A 310 11.38 -13.27 -13.74
N ALA A 311 10.94 -12.40 -14.66
CA ALA A 311 10.97 -10.96 -14.42
C ALA A 311 10.17 -10.59 -13.18
N GLY A 312 10.38 -9.40 -12.66
CA GLY A 312 9.51 -8.84 -11.62
C GLY A 312 8.11 -8.55 -12.15
N PHE A 313 7.10 -8.85 -11.34
CA PHE A 313 5.70 -8.53 -11.61
C PHE A 313 5.15 -7.77 -10.42
N ASP A 314 4.36 -6.72 -10.70
CA ASP A 314 3.40 -6.23 -9.73
C ASP A 314 2.11 -7.02 -9.85
N GLU A 315 1.38 -7.12 -8.75
CA GLU A 315 0.22 -7.99 -8.64
C GLU A 315 -0.98 -7.28 -8.01
N ILE A 316 -2.15 -7.63 -8.49
CA ILE A 316 -3.38 -7.49 -7.71
C ILE A 316 -3.75 -8.89 -7.26
N ASN A 317 -3.88 -9.08 -6.00
CA ASN A 317 -4.18 -10.36 -5.38
C ASN A 317 -5.62 -10.42 -4.85
N GLN A 318 -6.19 -11.60 -4.79
CA GLN A 318 -7.50 -11.88 -4.21
C GLN A 318 -7.38 -13.06 -3.24
N ALA A 319 -7.68 -12.85 -1.96
CA ALA A 319 -7.83 -13.94 -1.00
C ALA A 319 -9.30 -14.13 -0.64
N ARG A 320 -9.84 -15.30 -0.97
CA ARG A 320 -11.18 -15.74 -0.57
C ARG A 320 -11.16 -16.44 0.78
N THR A 321 -10.02 -17.01 1.12
CA THR A 321 -9.67 -17.62 2.39
C THR A 321 -8.23 -17.30 2.72
N ALA A 322 -7.79 -17.54 3.94
CA ALA A 322 -6.41 -17.40 4.34
C ALA A 322 -5.47 -18.24 3.47
N GLY A 323 -4.25 -17.75 3.20
CA GLY A 323 -3.34 -18.44 2.30
C GLY A 323 -1.92 -17.88 2.24
N ASN A 324 -1.08 -18.60 1.47
CA ASN A 324 0.29 -18.18 1.13
C ASN A 324 0.33 -17.71 -0.32
N PHE A 325 0.88 -16.51 -0.59
CA PHE A 325 0.98 -15.91 -1.92
C PHE A 325 2.42 -15.91 -2.48
N GLY A 326 3.29 -16.64 -1.81
CA GLY A 326 4.50 -17.22 -2.41
C GLY A 326 5.77 -16.40 -2.33
N TRP A 327 5.76 -15.10 -2.07
CA TRP A 327 7.01 -14.35 -1.94
C TRP A 327 7.88 -14.86 -0.76
N PRO A 328 9.20 -15.02 -0.93
CA PRO A 328 10.05 -14.60 -2.05
C PRO A 328 10.29 -15.68 -3.13
N PHE A 329 9.56 -16.76 -3.14
CA PHE A 329 9.85 -17.93 -3.99
C PHE A 329 9.13 -17.89 -5.34
N PHE A 330 8.01 -17.14 -5.45
CA PHE A 330 7.17 -17.09 -6.63
C PHE A 330 6.74 -15.64 -6.94
N ALA A 331 6.39 -15.40 -8.20
CA ALA A 331 5.78 -14.16 -8.65
C ALA A 331 4.71 -14.43 -9.71
N GLY A 332 3.72 -13.53 -9.82
CA GLY A 332 2.64 -13.59 -10.80
C GLY A 332 1.77 -14.82 -10.65
N ASP A 333 1.65 -15.62 -11.70
CA ASP A 333 0.88 -16.87 -11.73
C ASP A 333 1.66 -18.06 -11.14
N ASN A 334 2.34 -17.87 -10.01
CA ASN A 334 3.21 -18.84 -9.33
C ASN A 334 4.47 -19.23 -10.14
N ARG A 335 5.02 -18.29 -10.92
CA ARG A 335 6.29 -18.51 -11.60
C ARG A 335 7.42 -18.61 -10.60
N PRO A 336 8.18 -19.73 -10.58
CA PRO A 336 9.17 -19.94 -9.55
C PRO A 336 10.45 -19.16 -9.82
N TYR A 337 11.00 -18.58 -8.76
CA TYR A 337 12.40 -18.23 -8.69
C TYR A 337 13.23 -19.50 -8.46
N HIS A 338 14.54 -19.42 -8.74
CA HIS A 338 15.49 -20.49 -8.46
C HIS A 338 16.16 -20.28 -7.12
N ARG A 339 16.58 -21.37 -6.49
CA ARG A 339 17.51 -21.31 -5.36
C ARG A 339 18.81 -20.67 -5.83
N TYR A 340 19.37 -19.84 -4.99
CA TYR A 340 20.61 -19.13 -5.32
C TYR A 340 21.45 -18.94 -4.06
N ASP A 341 22.70 -19.37 -4.13
CA ASP A 341 23.69 -19.15 -3.08
C ASP A 341 24.50 -17.86 -3.40
N PHE A 342 24.32 -16.85 -2.58
CA PHE A 342 24.96 -15.54 -2.77
C PHE A 342 26.47 -15.55 -2.47
N GLU A 343 26.98 -16.52 -1.68
CA GLU A 343 28.41 -16.64 -1.39
C GLU A 343 29.16 -17.31 -2.55
N THR A 344 28.67 -18.45 -2.99
CA THR A 344 29.28 -19.26 -4.05
C THR A 344 28.80 -18.88 -5.46
N ARG A 345 27.72 -18.10 -5.56
CA ARG A 345 26.99 -17.75 -6.80
C ARG A 345 26.46 -18.96 -7.57
N GLN A 346 26.23 -20.07 -6.86
CA GLN A 346 25.66 -21.26 -7.46
C GLN A 346 24.14 -21.13 -7.59
N HIS A 347 23.64 -21.60 -8.72
CA HIS A 347 22.21 -21.70 -9.03
C HIS A 347 21.73 -23.10 -8.71
N GLY A 348 20.55 -23.19 -8.09
CA GLY A 348 19.87 -24.44 -7.80
C GLY A 348 18.57 -24.58 -8.58
N GLU A 349 17.79 -25.59 -8.21
CA GLU A 349 16.50 -25.89 -8.80
C GLU A 349 15.46 -24.81 -8.48
N PRO A 350 14.43 -24.65 -9.32
CA PRO A 350 13.31 -23.77 -9.03
C PRO A 350 12.54 -24.26 -7.79
N TRP A 351 11.88 -23.33 -7.10
CA TRP A 351 10.97 -23.65 -6.01
C TRP A 351 9.70 -24.34 -6.53
N ASP A 352 9.10 -25.22 -5.73
CA ASP A 352 7.83 -25.89 -6.06
C ASP A 352 6.65 -25.15 -5.41
N PRO A 353 5.71 -24.56 -6.17
CA PRO A 353 4.58 -23.84 -5.61
C PRO A 353 3.54 -24.75 -4.91
N ALA A 354 3.51 -26.05 -5.24
CA ALA A 354 2.62 -26.99 -4.58
C ALA A 354 3.16 -27.43 -3.20
N HIS A 355 4.48 -27.45 -3.04
CA HIS A 355 5.17 -27.87 -1.82
C HIS A 355 6.30 -26.89 -1.45
N PRO A 356 5.97 -25.61 -1.18
CA PRO A 356 6.98 -24.62 -0.87
C PRO A 356 7.60 -24.91 0.50
N ILE A 357 8.92 -24.72 0.57
CA ILE A 357 9.66 -24.87 1.83
C ILE A 357 10.51 -23.64 2.11
N ASN A 358 10.72 -23.35 3.38
CA ASN A 358 11.66 -22.34 3.84
C ASN A 358 12.81 -22.96 4.64
N PRO A 359 13.92 -23.33 4.00
CA PRO A 359 15.07 -23.97 4.65
C PRO A 359 16.05 -22.96 5.26
N SER A 360 15.75 -21.67 5.24
CA SER A 360 16.65 -20.61 5.71
C SER A 360 17.05 -20.83 7.18
N ARG A 361 18.34 -20.60 7.49
CA ARG A 361 18.81 -20.54 8.88
C ARG A 361 18.14 -19.45 9.71
N LEU A 362 17.55 -18.44 9.06
CA LEU A 362 16.84 -17.33 9.68
C LEU A 362 15.35 -17.65 9.90
N ASN A 363 14.85 -18.77 9.41
CA ASN A 363 13.47 -19.18 9.61
C ASN A 363 13.26 -19.69 11.03
N THR A 364 12.36 -19.06 11.77
CA THR A 364 11.92 -19.50 13.11
C THR A 364 10.59 -20.24 13.09
N GLY A 365 9.94 -20.29 11.93
CA GLY A 365 8.69 -20.97 11.66
C GLY A 365 8.89 -22.44 11.23
N PRO A 366 7.82 -23.11 10.79
CA PRO A 366 7.92 -24.41 10.12
C PRO A 366 8.73 -24.31 8.82
N THR A 367 9.40 -25.38 8.44
CA THR A 367 10.08 -25.46 7.14
C THR A 367 9.08 -25.63 6.00
N GLU A 368 8.07 -26.48 6.18
CA GLU A 368 7.00 -26.68 5.20
C GLU A 368 6.01 -25.52 5.28
N LEU A 369 5.65 -24.98 4.12
CA LEU A 369 4.72 -23.86 4.00
C LEU A 369 3.44 -24.31 3.27
N PRO A 370 2.31 -23.62 3.50
CA PRO A 370 1.12 -23.87 2.71
C PRO A 370 1.37 -23.64 1.22
N PRO A 371 0.70 -24.40 0.32
CA PRO A 371 0.81 -24.23 -1.13
C PRO A 371 0.60 -22.76 -1.54
N ALA A 372 1.39 -22.32 -2.54
CA ALA A 372 1.31 -20.95 -3.02
C ALA A 372 0.06 -20.72 -3.89
N GLN A 373 -0.62 -19.59 -3.67
CA GLN A 373 -1.74 -19.15 -4.49
C GLN A 373 -1.24 -18.15 -5.56
N PRO A 374 -1.73 -18.25 -6.81
CA PRO A 374 -1.35 -17.33 -7.87
C PRO A 374 -2.03 -15.97 -7.71
N ALA A 375 -1.40 -14.93 -8.27
CA ALA A 375 -1.98 -13.60 -8.37
C ALA A 375 -3.27 -13.60 -9.21
N PHE A 376 -4.18 -12.69 -8.88
CA PHE A 376 -5.43 -12.45 -9.60
C PHE A 376 -5.20 -11.69 -10.92
N ILE A 377 -4.37 -10.64 -10.87
CA ILE A 377 -3.86 -9.87 -12.01
C ILE A 377 -2.37 -9.65 -11.77
N TRP A 378 -1.53 -9.78 -12.81
CA TRP A 378 -0.08 -9.50 -12.70
C TRP A 378 0.46 -8.88 -13.97
N TYR A 379 1.45 -8.02 -13.86
CA TYR A 379 2.02 -7.34 -15.00
C TYR A 379 3.48 -6.94 -14.79
N PRO A 380 4.31 -6.99 -15.87
CA PRO A 380 5.70 -6.55 -15.85
C PRO A 380 5.82 -5.03 -16.09
N TYR A 381 7.05 -4.51 -16.18
CA TYR A 381 7.31 -3.18 -16.72
C TYR A 381 6.82 -3.00 -18.16
N GLY A 382 6.99 -4.03 -18.99
CA GLY A 382 6.48 -4.06 -20.37
C GLY A 382 4.97 -4.24 -20.44
N ALA A 383 4.45 -4.24 -21.66
CA ALA A 383 3.04 -4.51 -21.90
C ALA A 383 2.68 -5.97 -21.54
N SER A 384 1.52 -6.17 -20.93
CA SER A 384 0.97 -7.49 -20.64
C SER A 384 0.07 -7.94 -21.79
N THR A 385 0.31 -9.13 -22.34
CA THR A 385 -0.59 -9.73 -23.34
C THR A 385 -1.88 -10.24 -22.72
N ARG A 386 -1.83 -10.64 -21.45
CA ARG A 386 -3.01 -11.13 -20.71
C ARG A 386 -3.90 -10.00 -20.19
N PHE A 387 -3.28 -8.89 -19.81
CA PHE A 387 -3.95 -7.71 -19.23
C PHE A 387 -3.52 -6.44 -19.98
N PRO A 388 -3.93 -6.26 -21.25
CA PRO A 388 -3.42 -5.15 -22.07
C PRO A 388 -3.79 -3.76 -21.53
N GLU A 389 -4.84 -3.66 -20.71
CA GLU A 389 -5.32 -2.41 -20.11
C GLU A 389 -4.31 -1.80 -19.12
N VAL A 390 -3.44 -2.62 -18.53
CA VAL A 390 -2.40 -2.12 -17.60
C VAL A 390 -1.30 -1.35 -18.33
N ARG A 391 -1.12 -1.56 -19.66
CA ARG A 391 -0.07 -0.95 -20.49
C ARG A 391 1.34 -1.25 -19.96
N ASN A 392 2.31 -0.41 -20.32
CA ASN A 392 3.71 -0.45 -19.84
C ASN A 392 4.03 0.81 -19.03
N GLY A 393 5.11 0.77 -18.26
CA GLY A 393 5.59 1.89 -17.43
C GLY A 393 6.17 1.41 -16.11
N GLY A 394 6.36 2.31 -15.17
CA GLY A 394 6.70 2.02 -13.78
C GLY A 394 5.68 1.07 -13.13
N ARG A 395 5.96 0.58 -11.93
CA ARG A 395 5.08 -0.37 -11.25
C ARG A 395 4.91 0.01 -9.79
N THR A 396 3.68 0.18 -9.36
CA THR A 396 3.26 0.38 -7.97
C THR A 396 1.78 0.04 -7.88
N ALA A 397 1.48 -1.26 -7.94
CA ALA A 397 0.11 -1.77 -7.94
C ALA A 397 -0.60 -1.49 -6.61
N CYS A 398 -1.83 -1.00 -6.69
CA CYS A 398 -2.70 -0.72 -5.57
C CYS A 398 -4.11 -1.26 -5.83
N ALA A 399 -4.73 -1.83 -4.80
CA ALA A 399 -6.14 -2.19 -4.82
C ALA A 399 -6.97 -1.12 -4.11
N GLY A 400 -8.02 -0.68 -4.77
CA GLY A 400 -9.05 0.19 -4.23
C GLY A 400 -10.34 -0.59 -3.92
N PRO A 401 -11.45 0.10 -3.66
CA PRO A 401 -12.68 -0.52 -3.19
C PRO A 401 -13.39 -1.37 -4.26
N VAL A 402 -14.18 -2.34 -3.77
CA VAL A 402 -15.20 -2.99 -4.60
C VAL A 402 -16.49 -2.20 -4.49
N TYR A 403 -16.91 -1.58 -5.56
CA TYR A 403 -18.17 -0.85 -5.59
C TYR A 403 -19.37 -1.81 -5.59
N ARG A 404 -20.33 -1.52 -4.72
CA ARG A 404 -21.63 -2.20 -4.63
C ARG A 404 -22.72 -1.16 -4.82
N TYR A 405 -23.51 -1.31 -5.88
CA TYR A 405 -24.57 -0.37 -6.19
C TYR A 405 -25.70 -0.45 -5.15
N ASP A 406 -25.90 0.64 -4.42
CA ASP A 406 -27.02 0.77 -3.51
C ASP A 406 -28.24 1.40 -4.22
N ALA A 407 -29.25 0.58 -4.53
CA ALA A 407 -30.48 1.04 -5.15
C ALA A 407 -31.35 1.92 -4.23
N GLN A 408 -31.14 1.86 -2.91
CA GLN A 408 -31.88 2.66 -1.93
C GLN A 408 -31.26 4.04 -1.69
N SER A 409 -29.97 4.20 -1.99
CA SER A 409 -29.29 5.49 -1.90
C SER A 409 -29.90 6.48 -2.88
N LYS A 410 -30.30 7.66 -2.35
CA LYS A 410 -30.85 8.76 -3.13
C LYS A 410 -29.77 9.75 -3.58
N SER A 411 -28.50 9.46 -3.36
CA SER A 411 -27.40 10.30 -3.82
C SER A 411 -27.50 10.52 -5.33
N PRO A 412 -27.54 11.78 -5.79
CA PRO A 412 -27.64 12.08 -7.22
C PRO A 412 -26.33 11.83 -7.97
N HIS A 413 -25.20 11.67 -7.25
CA HIS A 413 -23.86 11.61 -7.81
C HIS A 413 -23.16 10.26 -7.63
N LYS A 414 -23.87 9.25 -7.07
CA LYS A 414 -23.31 7.90 -6.90
C LYS A 414 -22.94 7.28 -8.23
N LEU A 415 -21.92 6.44 -8.25
CA LEU A 415 -21.55 5.68 -9.44
C LEU A 415 -22.75 4.87 -9.95
N PRO A 416 -22.94 4.76 -11.27
CA PRO A 416 -24.10 4.11 -11.86
C PRO A 416 -24.05 2.59 -11.72
N LYS A 417 -25.19 1.93 -11.98
CA LYS A 417 -25.40 0.49 -11.75
C LYS A 417 -24.47 -0.41 -12.58
N GLU A 418 -24.02 0.06 -13.71
CA GLU A 418 -23.07 -0.68 -14.56
C GLU A 418 -21.74 -0.97 -13.87
N PHE A 419 -21.39 -0.22 -12.83
CA PHE A 419 -20.21 -0.46 -11.97
C PHE A 419 -20.51 -1.38 -10.76
N ASP A 420 -21.74 -1.89 -10.63
CA ASP A 420 -21.99 -2.87 -9.54
C ASP A 420 -21.03 -4.06 -9.64
N ARG A 421 -20.47 -4.48 -8.50
CA ARG A 421 -19.44 -5.53 -8.43
C ARG A 421 -18.15 -5.18 -9.20
N THR A 422 -17.75 -3.92 -9.20
CA THR A 422 -16.49 -3.48 -9.81
C THR A 422 -15.42 -3.27 -8.75
N LEU A 423 -14.32 -4.00 -8.88
CA LEU A 423 -13.08 -3.72 -8.15
C LEU A 423 -12.34 -2.59 -8.87
N PHE A 424 -12.15 -1.48 -8.20
CA PHE A 424 -11.25 -0.44 -8.67
C PHE A 424 -9.82 -0.80 -8.30
N ILE A 425 -8.94 -0.86 -9.29
CA ILE A 425 -7.50 -0.98 -9.07
C ILE A 425 -6.80 0.23 -9.65
N TYR A 426 -5.66 0.58 -9.13
CA TYR A 426 -4.95 1.76 -9.60
C TYR A 426 -3.45 1.60 -9.56
N GLU A 427 -2.76 2.46 -10.26
CA GLU A 427 -1.33 2.40 -10.42
C GLU A 427 -0.71 3.78 -10.22
N TRP A 428 0.05 3.89 -9.15
CA TRP A 428 0.67 5.14 -8.74
C TRP A 428 1.70 5.65 -9.76
N SER A 429 2.54 4.76 -10.31
CA SER A 429 3.56 5.13 -11.29
C SER A 429 3.00 5.39 -12.69
N ARG A 430 1.90 4.72 -13.07
CA ARG A 430 1.29 4.81 -14.40
C ARG A 430 0.13 5.79 -14.48
N ASN A 431 -0.25 6.40 -13.36
CA ASN A 431 -1.27 7.45 -13.30
C ASN A 431 -2.64 7.01 -13.85
N TRP A 432 -3.12 5.82 -13.47
CA TRP A 432 -4.42 5.34 -13.92
C TRP A 432 -5.24 4.65 -12.83
N ILE A 433 -6.55 4.65 -13.06
CA ILE A 433 -7.53 3.81 -12.36
C ILE A 433 -8.17 2.88 -13.39
N LEU A 434 -8.29 1.60 -13.06
CA LEU A 434 -9.00 0.60 -13.85
C LEU A 434 -10.24 0.12 -13.11
N ALA A 435 -11.33 -0.04 -13.83
CA ALA A 435 -12.53 -0.73 -13.41
C ALA A 435 -12.43 -2.20 -13.83
N VAL A 436 -12.38 -3.10 -12.85
CA VAL A 436 -12.33 -4.55 -13.04
C VAL A 436 -13.69 -5.12 -12.65
N HIS A 437 -14.53 -5.45 -13.63
CA HIS A 437 -15.85 -6.00 -13.37
C HIS A 437 -15.77 -7.46 -12.92
N LEU A 438 -16.44 -7.78 -11.84
CA LEU A 438 -16.47 -9.14 -11.27
C LEU A 438 -17.78 -9.84 -11.62
N ASP A 439 -17.68 -11.13 -11.96
CA ASP A 439 -18.84 -12.00 -12.16
C ASP A 439 -19.42 -12.50 -10.83
N GLU A 440 -20.39 -13.40 -10.88
CA GLU A 440 -21.03 -13.97 -9.70
C GLU A 440 -20.11 -14.88 -8.87
N ASP A 441 -19.11 -15.46 -9.54
CA ASP A 441 -18.04 -16.23 -8.91
C ASP A 441 -16.90 -15.35 -8.39
N HIS A 442 -17.03 -14.02 -8.47
CA HIS A 442 -15.98 -13.05 -8.10
C HIS A 442 -14.67 -13.23 -8.87
N LYS A 443 -14.74 -13.73 -10.10
CA LYS A 443 -13.66 -13.72 -11.08
C LYS A 443 -13.81 -12.47 -11.95
N ILE A 444 -12.77 -12.14 -12.74
CA ILE A 444 -12.90 -11.07 -13.72
C ILE A 444 -13.96 -11.49 -14.74
N ALA A 445 -15.03 -10.71 -14.85
CA ALA A 445 -16.10 -10.95 -15.79
C ALA A 445 -15.58 -10.95 -17.24
N LYS A 446 -16.31 -11.63 -18.12
CA LYS A 446 -15.99 -11.65 -19.56
C LYS A 446 -17.11 -11.01 -20.35
N SER A 447 -16.73 -10.31 -21.41
CA SER A 447 -17.64 -9.84 -22.44
C SER A 447 -18.09 -11.01 -23.34
N PRO A 448 -19.14 -10.83 -24.17
CA PRO A 448 -19.64 -11.88 -25.04
C PRO A 448 -18.60 -12.44 -26.03
N ASP A 449 -17.59 -11.65 -26.42
CA ASP A 449 -16.44 -12.07 -27.24
C ASP A 449 -15.33 -12.77 -26.44
N GLY A 450 -15.55 -13.02 -25.13
CA GLY A 450 -14.63 -13.75 -24.25
C GLY A 450 -13.48 -12.94 -23.64
N LYS A 451 -13.39 -11.64 -23.93
CA LYS A 451 -12.37 -10.76 -23.34
C LYS A 451 -12.68 -10.45 -21.87
N LEU A 452 -11.65 -10.20 -21.09
CA LEU A 452 -11.79 -9.75 -19.71
C LEU A 452 -12.41 -8.34 -19.68
N ARG A 453 -13.40 -8.13 -18.82
CA ARG A 453 -14.00 -6.81 -18.61
C ARG A 453 -13.18 -6.00 -17.63
N MET A 454 -12.16 -5.38 -18.18
CA MET A 454 -11.28 -4.43 -17.51
C MET A 454 -11.20 -3.19 -18.41
N GLU A 455 -11.39 -2.02 -17.85
CA GLU A 455 -11.37 -0.79 -18.61
C GLU A 455 -10.79 0.37 -17.83
N ARG A 456 -10.24 1.37 -18.53
CA ARG A 456 -9.80 2.62 -17.91
C ARG A 456 -11.01 3.35 -17.37
N PHE A 457 -10.99 3.59 -16.05
CA PHE A 457 -11.98 4.46 -15.43
C PHE A 457 -11.63 5.92 -15.72
N CYS A 458 -12.57 6.66 -16.32
CA CYS A 458 -12.40 8.05 -16.72
C CYS A 458 -11.11 8.30 -17.53
N PRO A 459 -10.96 7.70 -18.72
CA PRO A 459 -9.70 7.71 -19.49
C PRO A 459 -9.26 9.11 -19.94
N ASN A 460 -10.17 10.09 -20.01
CA ASN A 460 -9.88 11.48 -20.36
C ASN A 460 -9.62 12.38 -19.14
N MET A 461 -9.76 11.86 -17.91
CA MET A 461 -9.34 12.55 -16.69
C MET A 461 -7.85 12.29 -16.41
N THR A 462 -7.19 13.29 -15.88
CA THR A 462 -5.82 13.14 -15.37
C THR A 462 -5.86 12.76 -13.90
N PHE A 463 -5.36 11.57 -13.58
CA PHE A 463 -5.00 11.19 -12.21
C PHE A 463 -3.50 11.36 -12.03
N THR A 464 -3.09 11.90 -10.88
CA THR A 464 -1.66 12.19 -10.65
C THR A 464 -1.18 11.42 -9.45
N ARG A 465 -0.59 10.24 -9.72
CA ARG A 465 -0.11 9.31 -8.70
C ARG A 465 -1.21 9.03 -7.65
N PRO A 466 -2.32 8.38 -8.05
CA PRO A 466 -3.38 8.03 -7.10
C PRO A 466 -2.78 7.20 -5.97
N MET A 467 -2.94 7.68 -4.75
CA MET A 467 -2.31 7.13 -3.55
C MET A 467 -3.28 6.26 -2.76
N ASP A 468 -4.57 6.60 -2.79
CA ASP A 468 -5.63 5.84 -2.17
C ASP A 468 -7.00 6.13 -2.77
N LEU A 469 -7.90 5.14 -2.71
CA LEU A 469 -9.26 5.20 -3.22
C LEU A 469 -10.27 4.62 -2.22
N GLU A 470 -11.38 5.35 -1.99
CA GLU A 470 -12.48 4.89 -1.14
C GLU A 470 -13.85 5.22 -1.76
N ILE A 471 -14.86 4.39 -1.47
CA ILE A 471 -16.27 4.73 -1.78
C ILE A 471 -16.89 5.41 -0.57
N GLY A 472 -17.38 6.62 -0.77
CA GLY A 472 -18.09 7.37 0.26
C GLY A 472 -19.53 6.87 0.49
N PRO A 473 -20.19 7.32 1.58
CA PRO A 473 -21.59 7.01 1.86
C PRO A 473 -22.56 7.57 0.81
N ASP A 474 -22.10 8.52 0.01
CA ASP A 474 -22.80 9.09 -1.14
C ASP A 474 -22.67 8.23 -2.41
N GLY A 475 -21.90 7.14 -2.36
CA GLY A 475 -21.64 6.25 -3.49
C GLY A 475 -20.70 6.83 -4.55
N CYS A 476 -20.02 7.95 -4.25
CA CYS A 476 -18.98 8.52 -5.10
C CYS A 476 -17.61 7.86 -4.80
N LEU A 477 -16.71 7.90 -5.78
CA LEU A 477 -15.32 7.49 -5.60
C LEU A 477 -14.49 8.69 -5.11
N TYR A 478 -13.88 8.56 -3.94
CA TYR A 478 -12.92 9.51 -3.40
C TYR A 478 -11.52 9.05 -3.77
N VAL A 479 -10.66 9.98 -4.18
CA VAL A 479 -9.29 9.70 -4.63
C VAL A 479 -8.34 10.66 -3.93
N LEU A 480 -7.30 10.11 -3.31
CA LEU A 480 -6.17 10.86 -2.81
C LEU A 480 -5.05 10.84 -3.84
N GLU A 481 -4.56 11.98 -4.28
CA GLU A 481 -3.50 12.07 -5.30
C GLU A 481 -2.22 12.66 -4.71
N ASN A 482 -1.09 11.99 -4.95
CA ASN A 482 0.22 12.41 -4.43
C ASN A 482 0.85 13.57 -5.22
N GLY A 483 0.36 13.87 -6.42
CA GLY A 483 0.92 14.94 -7.24
C GLY A 483 1.90 14.46 -8.32
N THR A 484 2.51 15.41 -9.05
CA THR A 484 3.30 15.12 -10.25
C THR A 484 4.74 14.67 -9.97
N ALA A 485 5.35 15.12 -8.88
CA ALA A 485 6.69 14.71 -8.51
C ALA A 485 6.70 13.39 -7.71
N TRP A 486 7.85 12.80 -7.59
CA TRP A 486 8.03 11.60 -6.76
C TRP A 486 7.89 11.94 -5.26
N VAL A 487 8.50 13.05 -4.84
CA VAL A 487 8.45 13.62 -3.49
C VAL A 487 8.42 15.14 -3.56
N GLY A 488 7.99 15.80 -2.47
CA GLY A 488 7.99 17.26 -2.36
C GLY A 488 6.99 17.93 -3.31
N ASN A 489 5.84 17.30 -3.48
CA ASN A 489 4.78 17.81 -4.34
C ASN A 489 4.17 19.10 -3.78
N LYS A 490 3.72 19.95 -4.71
CA LYS A 490 2.93 21.16 -4.47
C LYS A 490 1.62 21.14 -5.27
N ASP A 491 1.17 19.96 -5.62
CA ASP A 491 -0.03 19.72 -6.42
C ASP A 491 -0.77 18.44 -6.01
N THR A 492 -0.54 18.02 -4.77
CA THR A 492 -1.33 16.99 -4.10
C THR A 492 -2.79 17.40 -4.00
N GLN A 493 -3.70 16.47 -4.02
CA GLN A 493 -5.12 16.81 -3.87
C GLN A 493 -5.97 15.63 -3.39
N LEU A 494 -7.02 15.99 -2.66
CA LEU A 494 -8.14 15.13 -2.34
C LEU A 494 -9.29 15.46 -3.28
N VAL A 495 -9.79 14.47 -4.02
CA VAL A 495 -10.86 14.68 -5.00
C VAL A 495 -11.98 13.69 -4.83
N ARG A 496 -13.16 14.03 -5.34
CA ARG A 496 -14.33 13.16 -5.45
C ARG A 496 -14.75 13.07 -6.92
N ILE A 497 -14.97 11.84 -7.40
CA ILE A 497 -15.50 11.59 -8.73
C ILE A 497 -17.01 11.40 -8.60
N GLU A 498 -17.75 12.32 -9.20
CA GLU A 498 -19.21 12.36 -9.23
C GLU A 498 -19.72 11.89 -10.59
N HIS A 499 -20.78 11.10 -10.58
CA HIS A 499 -21.53 10.78 -11.81
C HIS A 499 -22.75 11.70 -11.90
N HIS A 500 -22.90 12.40 -13.04
CA HIS A 500 -24.03 13.26 -13.33
C HIS A 500 -24.89 12.64 -14.43
N GLN A 501 -26.19 12.53 -14.17
CA GLN A 501 -27.10 12.09 -15.22
C GLN A 501 -27.18 13.15 -16.34
N PRO A 502 -27.34 12.75 -17.61
CA PRO A 502 -27.48 13.72 -18.71
C PRO A 502 -28.59 14.75 -18.39
N GLY A 503 -28.24 16.02 -18.33
CA GLY A 503 -29.15 17.13 -18.00
C GLY A 503 -29.09 17.69 -16.58
N GLY A 504 -28.30 17.10 -15.67
CA GLY A 504 -28.00 17.67 -14.33
C GLY A 504 -26.95 18.77 -14.41
N GLN A 505 -27.18 19.89 -13.74
CA GLN A 505 -26.13 20.92 -13.58
C GLN A 505 -25.09 20.43 -12.57
N PRO A 506 -23.79 20.74 -12.77
CA PRO A 506 -22.76 20.43 -11.79
C PRO A 506 -23.08 21.14 -10.45
N SER A 507 -22.94 20.42 -9.35
CA SER A 507 -22.94 21.03 -8.03
C SER A 507 -21.80 22.06 -7.98
N GLN A 508 -22.09 23.32 -7.74
CA GLN A 508 -21.05 24.32 -7.54
C GLN A 508 -20.20 23.96 -6.31
N PRO A 509 -18.89 24.15 -6.38
CA PRO A 509 -17.95 23.81 -5.31
C PRO A 509 -18.22 24.55 -4.00
#